data_d4c4ea96bb4e1883aa906e45da098f38
#
_entry.id   d4c4ea96bb4e1883aa906e45da098f38
#
_cell.length_a   1.000
_cell.length_b   1.000
_cell.length_c   1.000
_cell.angle_alpha   90.00
_cell.angle_beta   90.00
_cell.angle_gamma   90.00
#
_symmetry.space_group_name_H-M   'P 1'
#
loop_
_entity.id
_entity.type
_entity.pdbx_description
1 polymer ?
#
loop_
_entity_poly.entity_id
_entity_poly.type
_entity_poly.pdbx_seq_one_letter_code
_entity_poly.pdbx_strand_id
1 'polypeptide(L)'
;MHEDYFYVKCSLDKPSKKSKKSDIVFNISASGVIQIKPHLTLRICLSLHAKAHDPLGLVLPTRMIGSLLFRNTLQQLKKDRQGKIPWDDPIEDTTVNKDWLVYFDMLLQLETVKFARCIKPAGTDPNIDPDLATFCDGNPEAFGVTAYAIFTLIGGGRSACLMMSKARLGPLTHKGETVRNELGGATLASRIKIWIIQESGLSFQNHFHFLDSMIVLAMMN
;
A
#
# COMPACT_ATOMS: atom_id res chain seq x y z
N MET A 1 -23.28 10.79 -18.47
CA MET A 1 -22.50 9.55 -18.15
C MET A 1 -22.46 9.41 -16.64
N HIS A 2 -23.00 8.35 -16.07
CA HIS A 2 -22.76 8.06 -14.66
C HIS A 2 -21.29 7.67 -14.52
N GLU A 3 -20.52 8.50 -13.85
CA GLU A 3 -19.14 8.17 -13.52
C GLU A 3 -19.16 7.03 -12.50
N ASP A 4 -18.65 5.87 -12.91
CA ASP A 4 -18.60 4.66 -12.08
C ASP A 4 -17.26 4.67 -11.31
N TYR A 5 -17.35 4.88 -10.02
CA TYR A 5 -16.18 4.91 -9.12
C TYR A 5 -16.23 3.76 -8.12
N PHE A 6 -15.06 3.36 -7.66
CA PHE A 6 -14.92 2.58 -6.45
C PHE A 6 -14.03 3.30 -5.44
N TYR A 7 -14.11 2.89 -4.20
CA TYR A 7 -13.31 3.42 -3.10
C TYR A 7 -12.87 2.30 -2.17
N VAL A 8 -11.75 2.52 -1.48
CA VAL A 8 -11.23 1.54 -0.52
C VAL A 8 -11.99 1.71 0.80
N LYS A 9 -12.81 0.74 1.13
CA LYS A 9 -13.58 0.75 2.38
C LYS A 9 -12.77 0.18 3.52
N CYS A 10 -12.59 0.97 4.57
CA CYS A 10 -11.96 0.59 5.82
C CYS A 10 -13.01 0.45 6.92
N SER A 11 -13.70 -0.69 6.99
CA SER A 11 -14.73 -0.95 8.02
C SER A 11 -14.09 -1.13 9.40
N LEU A 12 -13.56 -0.06 9.99
CA LEU A 12 -12.87 -0.09 11.27
C LEU A 12 -13.83 -0.40 12.45
N ASP A 13 -15.09 -0.07 12.29
CA ASP A 13 -16.18 -0.20 13.26
C ASP A 13 -16.71 -1.63 13.45
N LYS A 14 -16.38 -2.57 12.53
CA LYS A 14 -16.90 -3.93 12.58
C LYS A 14 -15.93 -4.88 13.25
N PRO A 15 -16.33 -5.55 14.36
CA PRO A 15 -15.51 -6.60 14.96
C PRO A 15 -15.29 -7.75 13.99
N SER A 16 -14.13 -8.38 14.04
CA SER A 16 -13.86 -9.59 13.25
C SER A 16 -14.83 -10.69 13.71
N LYS A 17 -15.39 -11.47 12.76
CA LYS A 17 -16.31 -12.59 13.04
C LYS A 17 -15.77 -13.63 14.04
N LYS A 18 -14.48 -13.62 14.33
CA LYS A 18 -13.79 -14.53 15.27
C LYS A 18 -13.47 -13.91 16.63
N SER A 19 -13.63 -12.61 16.83
CA SER A 19 -13.38 -12.01 18.16
C SER A 19 -14.59 -12.20 19.04
N LYS A 20 -14.49 -13.13 19.97
CA LYS A 20 -15.41 -13.17 21.11
C LYS A 20 -15.18 -11.90 21.94
N LYS A 21 -16.16 -10.97 21.90
CA LYS A 21 -16.34 -9.88 22.84
C LYS A 21 -15.09 -9.04 23.21
N SER A 22 -14.67 -8.18 22.34
CA SER A 22 -14.23 -6.85 22.76
C SER A 22 -14.76 -5.87 21.73
N ASP A 23 -15.79 -5.14 22.09
CA ASP A 23 -16.30 -4.06 21.27
C ASP A 23 -15.21 -3.01 21.16
N ILE A 24 -14.48 -3.03 20.04
CA ILE A 24 -13.51 -1.99 19.73
C ILE A 24 -14.35 -0.74 19.48
N VAL A 25 -14.31 0.19 20.41
CA VAL A 25 -15.01 1.46 20.30
C VAL A 25 -14.00 2.53 19.88
N PHE A 26 -14.27 3.13 18.74
CA PHE A 26 -13.55 4.33 18.30
C PHE A 26 -14.27 5.55 18.85
N ASN A 27 -13.57 6.38 19.60
CA ASN A 27 -14.03 7.74 19.86
C ASN A 27 -13.52 8.62 18.71
N ILE A 28 -14.43 8.98 17.82
CA ILE A 28 -14.15 9.82 16.66
C ILE A 28 -14.71 11.21 16.98
N SER A 29 -13.86 12.24 16.83
CA SER A 29 -14.27 13.64 16.87
C SER A 29 -14.21 14.25 15.47
N ALA A 30 -14.61 15.51 15.34
CA ALA A 30 -14.43 16.28 14.11
C ALA A 30 -12.93 16.43 13.70
N SER A 31 -12.01 16.23 14.64
CA SER A 31 -10.56 16.26 14.43
C SER A 31 -9.92 14.89 14.18
N GLY A 32 -10.71 13.81 14.11
CA GLY A 32 -10.23 12.44 13.83
C GLY A 32 -10.41 11.45 14.97
N VAL A 33 -9.70 10.31 14.90
CA VAL A 33 -9.75 9.27 15.94
C VAL A 33 -9.01 9.73 17.18
N ILE A 34 -9.74 9.88 18.31
CA ILE A 34 -9.16 10.37 19.56
C ILE A 34 -8.72 9.21 20.46
N GLN A 35 -9.49 8.13 20.47
CA GLN A 35 -9.27 7.02 21.38
C GLN A 35 -9.85 5.72 20.86
N ILE A 36 -9.18 4.61 21.18
CA ILE A 36 -9.68 3.25 20.98
C ILE A 36 -9.83 2.56 22.33
N LYS A 37 -11.00 2.01 22.58
CA LYS A 37 -11.25 1.20 23.78
C LYS A 37 -11.42 -0.28 23.40
N PRO A 38 -11.04 -1.26 24.23
CA PRO A 38 -10.53 -1.04 25.61
C PRO A 38 -9.11 -0.43 25.65
N HIS A 39 -8.14 -0.93 24.92
CA HIS A 39 -6.78 -0.41 24.81
C HIS A 39 -6.19 -0.87 23.49
N LEU A 40 -5.25 -0.10 22.92
CA LEU A 40 -4.49 -0.55 21.78
C LEU A 40 -3.56 -1.70 22.17
N THR A 41 -3.60 -2.76 21.37
CA THR A 41 -2.69 -3.91 21.45
C THR A 41 -2.15 -4.20 20.07
N LEU A 42 -1.03 -4.92 19.97
CA LEU A 42 -0.49 -5.32 18.66
C LEU A 42 -1.51 -6.06 17.80
N ARG A 43 -2.31 -6.93 18.41
CA ARG A 43 -3.36 -7.68 17.72
C ARG A 43 -4.43 -6.77 17.13
N ILE A 44 -4.86 -5.77 17.89
CA ILE A 44 -5.84 -4.76 17.44
C ILE A 44 -5.24 -3.97 16.28
N CYS A 45 -4.02 -3.45 16.45
CA CYS A 45 -3.33 -2.67 15.41
C CYS A 45 -3.23 -3.45 14.09
N LEU A 46 -2.77 -4.70 14.15
CA LEU A 46 -2.67 -5.55 12.95
C LEU A 46 -4.04 -5.85 12.34
N SER A 47 -5.03 -6.15 13.16
CA SER A 47 -6.39 -6.44 12.69
C SER A 47 -7.02 -5.25 11.98
N LEU A 48 -6.85 -4.04 12.51
CA LEU A 48 -7.38 -2.82 11.91
C LEU A 48 -6.61 -2.45 10.63
N HIS A 49 -5.29 -2.56 10.64
CA HIS A 49 -4.46 -2.37 9.44
C HIS A 49 -4.87 -3.32 8.30
N ALA A 50 -5.18 -4.57 8.61
CA ALA A 50 -5.59 -5.57 7.63
C ALA A 50 -7.00 -5.33 7.04
N LYS A 51 -7.82 -4.47 7.66
CA LYS A 51 -9.17 -4.17 7.15
C LYS A 51 -9.18 -3.28 5.91
N ALA A 52 -8.12 -2.54 5.64
CA ALA A 52 -7.96 -1.81 4.40
C ALA A 52 -7.66 -2.79 3.25
N HIS A 53 -8.71 -3.30 2.61
CA HIS A 53 -8.58 -4.22 1.49
C HIS A 53 -8.26 -3.46 0.21
N ASP A 54 -7.03 -3.58 -0.25
CA ASP A 54 -6.51 -2.89 -1.42
C ASP A 54 -5.70 -3.86 -2.29
N PRO A 55 -6.36 -4.69 -3.09
CA PRO A 55 -5.70 -5.73 -3.89
C PRO A 55 -4.84 -5.14 -5.03
N LEU A 56 -5.22 -3.98 -5.55
CA LEU A 56 -4.49 -3.30 -6.64
C LEU A 56 -3.42 -2.33 -6.13
N GLY A 57 -3.38 -2.04 -4.83
CA GLY A 57 -2.41 -1.12 -4.26
C GLY A 57 -2.69 0.36 -4.55
N LEU A 58 -3.95 0.73 -4.73
CA LEU A 58 -4.36 2.11 -5.07
C LEU A 58 -4.11 3.09 -3.92
N VAL A 59 -4.13 2.59 -2.68
CA VAL A 59 -3.84 3.34 -1.46
C VAL A 59 -2.56 2.86 -0.78
N LEU A 60 -1.66 2.29 -1.55
CA LEU A 60 -0.43 1.69 -1.06
C LEU A 60 0.42 2.60 -0.15
N PRO A 61 0.61 3.91 -0.43
CA PRO A 61 1.39 4.78 0.45
C PRO A 61 0.86 4.78 1.89
N THR A 62 -0.44 4.93 2.07
CA THR A 62 -1.07 4.89 3.40
C THR A 62 -0.88 3.53 4.06
N ARG A 63 -1.05 2.43 3.33
CA ARG A 63 -0.83 1.08 3.87
C ARG A 63 0.62 0.82 4.26
N MET A 64 1.59 1.38 3.55
CA MET A 64 3.00 1.25 3.91
C MET A 64 3.34 1.95 5.21
N ILE A 65 2.75 3.10 5.50
CA ILE A 65 2.88 3.79 6.80
C ILE A 65 2.47 2.83 7.93
N GLY A 66 1.30 2.20 7.83
CA GLY A 66 0.82 1.23 8.83
C GLY A 66 1.72 0.00 8.96
N SER A 67 2.26 -0.50 7.85
CA SER A 67 3.19 -1.63 7.86
C SER A 67 4.52 -1.30 8.57
N LEU A 68 5.06 -0.10 8.32
CA LEU A 68 6.26 0.42 8.99
C LEU A 68 6.00 0.64 10.48
N LEU A 69 4.88 1.28 10.81
CA LEU A 69 4.47 1.52 12.19
C LEU A 69 4.32 0.21 12.96
N PHE A 70 3.66 -0.79 12.36
CA PHE A 70 3.53 -2.11 12.96
C PHE A 70 4.90 -2.77 13.23
N ARG A 71 5.80 -2.74 12.24
CA ARG A 71 7.15 -3.28 12.38
C ARG A 71 7.92 -2.61 13.52
N ASN A 72 7.88 -1.27 13.59
CA ASN A 72 8.59 -0.49 14.58
C ASN A 72 8.02 -0.73 16.00
N THR A 73 6.70 -0.72 16.14
CA THR A 73 6.02 -1.06 17.40
C THR A 73 6.39 -2.46 17.87
N LEU A 74 6.36 -3.46 16.96
CA LEU A 74 6.72 -4.83 17.27
C LEU A 74 8.18 -4.96 17.75
N GLN A 75 9.10 -4.25 17.10
CA GLN A 75 10.53 -4.27 17.48
C GLN A 75 10.76 -3.66 18.85
N GLN A 76 10.12 -2.51 19.13
CA GLN A 76 10.20 -1.85 20.43
C GLN A 76 9.69 -2.76 21.54
N LEU A 77 8.48 -3.31 21.40
CA LEU A 77 7.89 -4.18 22.41
C LEU A 77 8.65 -5.49 22.61
N LYS A 78 9.28 -6.04 21.56
CA LYS A 78 10.18 -7.20 21.69
C LYS A 78 11.42 -6.89 22.49
N LYS A 79 12.02 -5.73 22.30
CA LYS A 79 13.20 -5.28 23.04
C LYS A 79 12.89 -5.14 24.53
N ASP A 80 11.75 -4.53 24.84
CA ASP A 80 11.32 -4.28 26.21
C ASP A 80 10.96 -5.57 26.98
N ARG A 81 10.63 -6.66 26.25
CA ARG A 81 10.17 -7.93 26.83
C ARG A 81 11.04 -9.15 26.51
N GLN A 82 12.33 -8.94 26.38
CA GLN A 82 13.30 -10.03 26.19
C GLN A 82 12.96 -10.99 25.03
N GLY A 83 12.38 -10.45 23.95
CA GLY A 83 12.07 -11.20 22.74
C GLY A 83 10.66 -11.82 22.68
N LYS A 84 9.87 -11.80 23.75
CA LYS A 84 8.46 -12.22 23.71
C LYS A 84 7.59 -11.16 23.02
N ILE A 85 6.64 -11.60 22.22
CA ILE A 85 5.69 -10.71 21.53
C ILE A 85 4.43 -10.58 22.37
N PRO A 86 4.15 -9.40 22.93
CA PRO A 86 2.96 -9.16 23.75
C PRO A 86 1.75 -8.81 22.87
N TRP A 87 1.15 -9.80 22.23
CA TRP A 87 0.06 -9.59 21.29
C TRP A 87 -1.18 -8.91 21.87
N ASP A 88 -1.48 -9.21 23.13
CA ASP A 88 -2.73 -8.80 23.79
C ASP A 88 -2.51 -7.83 24.95
N ASP A 89 -1.27 -7.48 25.22
CA ASP A 89 -0.94 -6.52 26.27
C ASP A 89 -1.17 -5.09 25.74
N PRO A 90 -1.63 -4.18 26.59
CA PRO A 90 -1.77 -2.77 26.24
C PRO A 90 -0.44 -2.16 25.79
N ILE A 91 -0.49 -1.34 24.75
CA ILE A 91 0.62 -0.49 24.36
C ILE A 91 0.62 0.72 25.28
N GLU A 92 1.57 0.78 26.22
CA GLU A 92 1.63 1.83 27.24
C GLU A 92 2.27 3.12 26.74
N ASP A 93 3.14 3.02 25.73
CA ASP A 93 3.83 4.18 25.15
C ASP A 93 2.82 5.13 24.48
N THR A 94 2.73 6.34 25.02
CA THR A 94 1.76 7.36 24.57
C THR A 94 2.08 7.87 23.17
N THR A 95 3.36 7.91 22.78
CA THR A 95 3.78 8.34 21.43
C THR A 95 3.36 7.31 20.40
N VAL A 96 3.63 6.03 20.67
CA VAL A 96 3.22 4.92 19.80
C VAL A 96 1.71 4.87 19.66
N ASN A 97 0.97 5.06 20.76
CA ASN A 97 -0.48 5.13 20.72
C ASN A 97 -0.98 6.27 19.83
N LYS A 98 -0.38 7.45 19.96
CA LYS A 98 -0.74 8.61 19.13
C LYS A 98 -0.49 8.36 17.64
N ASP A 99 0.66 7.77 17.30
CA ASP A 99 0.99 7.44 15.91
C ASP A 99 -0.03 6.47 15.30
N TRP A 100 -0.47 5.47 16.07
CA TRP A 100 -1.53 4.56 15.63
C TRP A 100 -2.88 5.25 15.45
N LEU A 101 -3.26 6.19 16.33
CA LEU A 101 -4.50 6.95 16.18
C LEU A 101 -4.48 7.81 14.92
N VAL A 102 -3.36 8.49 14.65
CA VAL A 102 -3.17 9.25 13.42
C VAL A 102 -3.29 8.35 12.19
N TYR A 103 -2.66 7.18 12.23
CA TYR A 103 -2.76 6.22 11.13
C TYR A 103 -4.19 5.73 10.90
N PHE A 104 -4.96 5.44 11.95
CA PHE A 104 -6.35 5.03 11.81
C PHE A 104 -7.24 6.15 11.27
N ASP A 105 -6.95 7.40 11.62
CA ASP A 105 -7.62 8.55 11.02
C ASP A 105 -7.34 8.63 9.51
N MET A 106 -6.09 8.43 9.09
CA MET A 106 -5.74 8.34 7.67
C MET A 106 -6.52 7.22 6.96
N LEU A 107 -6.68 6.05 7.59
CA LEU A 107 -7.47 4.96 7.01
C LEU A 107 -8.94 5.32 6.83
N LEU A 108 -9.55 6.04 7.78
CA LEU A 108 -10.93 6.52 7.66
C LEU A 108 -11.09 7.51 6.51
N GLN A 109 -10.11 8.39 6.31
CA GLN A 109 -10.13 9.37 5.23
C GLN A 109 -10.04 8.70 3.84
N LEU A 110 -9.48 7.49 3.72
CA LEU A 110 -9.44 6.76 2.45
C LEU A 110 -10.84 6.50 1.85
N GLU A 111 -11.88 6.44 2.67
CA GLU A 111 -13.25 6.25 2.19
C GLU A 111 -13.77 7.43 1.36
N THR A 112 -13.10 8.58 1.43
CA THR A 112 -13.43 9.77 0.60
C THR A 112 -12.73 9.76 -0.76
N VAL A 113 -11.69 8.93 -0.94
CA VAL A 113 -10.91 8.87 -2.17
C VAL A 113 -11.61 7.99 -3.19
N LYS A 114 -11.93 8.58 -4.34
CA LYS A 114 -12.62 7.90 -5.44
C LYS A 114 -11.64 7.51 -6.53
N PHE A 115 -11.76 6.30 -7.03
CA PHE A 115 -10.98 5.79 -8.16
C PHE A 115 -11.92 5.49 -9.32
N ALA A 116 -11.58 5.96 -10.51
CA ALA A 116 -12.33 5.61 -11.71
C ALA A 116 -12.27 4.10 -11.94
N ARG A 117 -13.42 3.48 -12.17
CA ARG A 117 -13.51 2.05 -12.39
C ARG A 117 -13.02 1.65 -13.78
N CYS A 118 -13.27 2.51 -14.76
CA CYS A 118 -12.77 2.33 -16.10
C CYS A 118 -11.33 2.83 -16.18
N ILE A 119 -10.41 1.91 -16.47
CA ILE A 119 -8.98 2.23 -16.62
C ILE A 119 -8.73 3.00 -17.92
N LYS A 120 -9.53 2.73 -18.98
CA LYS A 120 -9.39 3.37 -20.28
C LYS A 120 -10.03 4.78 -20.25
N PRO A 121 -9.22 5.86 -20.41
CA PRO A 121 -9.76 7.21 -20.39
C PRO A 121 -10.71 7.48 -21.55
N ALA A 122 -11.65 8.41 -21.35
CA ALA A 122 -12.47 8.93 -22.44
C ALA A 122 -11.59 9.58 -23.51
N GLY A 123 -11.93 9.38 -24.77
CA GLY A 123 -11.17 9.92 -25.90
C GLY A 123 -9.87 9.15 -26.24
N THR A 124 -9.68 7.96 -25.70
CA THR A 124 -8.58 7.07 -26.12
C THR A 124 -8.74 6.68 -27.58
N ASP A 125 -7.64 6.72 -28.34
CA ASP A 125 -7.61 6.23 -29.72
C ASP A 125 -7.79 4.70 -29.71
N PRO A 126 -8.85 4.16 -30.35
CA PRO A 126 -9.12 2.74 -30.37
C PRO A 126 -8.13 1.93 -31.22
N ASN A 127 -7.35 2.57 -32.10
CA ASN A 127 -6.42 1.92 -33.00
C ASN A 127 -5.00 1.81 -32.42
N ILE A 128 -4.76 2.39 -31.25
CA ILE A 128 -3.43 2.43 -30.62
C ILE A 128 -3.50 1.71 -29.29
N ASP A 129 -2.76 0.60 -29.17
CA ASP A 129 -2.59 -0.08 -27.91
C ASP A 129 -1.80 0.79 -26.91
N PRO A 130 -2.12 0.75 -25.61
CA PRO A 130 -1.40 1.52 -24.61
C PRO A 130 0.04 1.02 -24.42
N ASP A 131 0.90 1.87 -23.91
CA ASP A 131 2.19 1.46 -23.36
C ASP A 131 2.03 1.05 -21.90
N LEU A 132 2.86 0.11 -21.42
CA LEU A 132 2.96 -0.26 -20.00
C LEU A 132 4.26 0.31 -19.41
N ALA A 133 4.15 1.19 -18.43
CA ALA A 133 5.29 1.75 -17.70
C ALA A 133 5.27 1.28 -16.24
N THR A 134 6.41 0.74 -15.79
CA THR A 134 6.62 0.36 -14.39
C THR A 134 7.74 1.20 -13.79
N PHE A 135 7.52 1.70 -12.60
CA PHE A 135 8.46 2.48 -11.81
C PHE A 135 8.75 1.71 -10.53
N CYS A 136 10.00 1.50 -10.22
CA CYS A 136 10.39 0.84 -8.97
C CYS A 136 11.50 1.60 -8.26
N ASP A 137 11.48 1.53 -6.95
CA ASP A 137 12.44 2.15 -6.08
C ASP A 137 12.62 1.33 -4.81
N GLY A 138 13.76 1.48 -4.14
CA GLY A 138 14.08 0.84 -2.89
C GLY A 138 14.88 1.76 -1.97
N ASN A 139 14.48 1.77 -0.70
CA ASN A 139 15.19 2.46 0.36
C ASN A 139 15.62 1.47 1.46
N PRO A 140 16.36 1.90 2.51
CA PRO A 140 16.79 0.99 3.58
C PRO A 140 15.69 0.21 4.31
N GLU A 141 14.43 0.65 4.24
CA GLU A 141 13.33 0.07 4.99
C GLU A 141 12.33 -0.72 4.15
N ALA A 142 12.20 -0.35 2.86
CA ALA A 142 11.16 -0.90 1.99
C ALA A 142 11.55 -0.78 0.52
N PHE A 143 10.83 -1.49 -0.34
CA PHE A 143 10.87 -1.31 -1.77
C PHE A 143 9.47 -1.42 -2.36
N GLY A 144 9.27 -0.75 -3.48
CA GLY A 144 7.96 -0.68 -4.11
C GLY A 144 8.02 -0.57 -5.62
N VAL A 145 6.86 -0.77 -6.22
CA VAL A 145 6.63 -0.61 -7.65
C VAL A 145 5.25 -0.04 -7.90
N THR A 146 5.15 0.80 -8.92
CA THR A 146 3.88 1.26 -9.50
C THR A 146 3.87 0.96 -10.99
N ALA A 147 2.72 0.59 -11.54
CA ALA A 147 2.54 0.29 -12.95
C ALA A 147 1.41 1.13 -13.52
N TYR A 148 1.65 1.75 -14.68
CA TYR A 148 0.70 2.59 -15.39
C TYR A 148 0.49 2.09 -16.81
N ALA A 149 -0.77 2.08 -17.26
CA ALA A 149 -1.10 2.04 -18.67
C ALA A 149 -1.12 3.48 -19.21
N ILE A 150 -0.40 3.74 -20.30
CA ILE A 150 -0.29 5.04 -20.93
C ILE A 150 -1.05 4.99 -22.26
N PHE A 151 -2.21 5.61 -22.30
CA PHE A 151 -3.09 5.65 -23.45
C PHE A 151 -2.80 6.86 -24.32
N THR A 152 -2.83 6.67 -25.64
CA THR A 152 -2.83 7.77 -26.62
C THR A 152 -4.29 8.24 -26.81
N LEU A 153 -4.51 9.56 -26.80
CA LEU A 153 -5.82 10.16 -26.99
C LEU A 153 -6.00 10.58 -28.47
N ILE A 154 -7.25 10.57 -28.93
CA ILE A 154 -7.63 11.16 -30.21
C ILE A 154 -7.20 12.63 -30.18
N GLY A 155 -6.36 13.06 -31.13
CA GLY A 155 -5.78 14.41 -31.13
C GLY A 155 -4.36 14.50 -30.58
N GLY A 156 -3.74 13.37 -30.17
CA GLY A 156 -2.28 13.26 -29.94
C GLY A 156 -1.83 13.49 -28.48
N GLY A 157 -2.73 13.66 -27.52
CA GLY A 157 -2.38 13.69 -26.09
C GLY A 157 -2.13 12.30 -25.52
N ARG A 158 -1.51 12.24 -24.33
CA ARG A 158 -1.33 10.99 -23.56
C ARG A 158 -1.99 11.09 -22.19
N SER A 159 -2.54 9.97 -21.71
CA SER A 159 -3.13 9.84 -20.39
C SER A 159 -2.59 8.60 -19.70
N ALA A 160 -2.06 8.76 -18.48
CA ALA A 160 -1.53 7.66 -17.67
C ALA A 160 -2.56 7.25 -16.62
N CYS A 161 -2.86 5.95 -16.56
CA CYS A 161 -3.79 5.38 -15.59
C CYS A 161 -3.09 4.35 -14.73
N LEU A 162 -3.18 4.49 -13.41
CA LEU A 162 -2.60 3.53 -12.46
C LEU A 162 -3.30 2.18 -12.62
N MET A 163 -2.51 1.15 -12.91
CA MET A 163 -2.98 -0.23 -13.01
C MET A 163 -2.85 -0.96 -11.68
N MET A 164 -1.68 -0.84 -11.07
CA MET A 164 -1.35 -1.54 -9.84
C MET A 164 -0.15 -0.91 -9.14
N SER A 165 -0.14 -1.00 -7.81
CA SER A 165 1.05 -0.75 -7.01
C SER A 165 1.27 -1.88 -6.01
N LYS A 166 2.53 -2.14 -5.68
CA LYS A 166 2.89 -3.12 -4.65
C LYS A 166 4.17 -2.71 -3.95
N ALA A 167 4.22 -2.92 -2.64
CA ALA A 167 5.43 -2.68 -1.87
C ALA A 167 5.65 -3.77 -0.83
N ARG A 168 6.87 -3.89 -0.36
CA ARG A 168 7.29 -4.80 0.70
C ARG A 168 8.26 -4.10 1.63
N LEU A 169 8.18 -4.44 2.91
CA LEU A 169 9.20 -4.06 3.87
C LEU A 169 10.49 -4.84 3.57
N GLY A 170 11.62 -4.17 3.61
CA GLY A 170 12.93 -4.80 3.54
C GLY A 170 13.14 -5.76 4.71
N PRO A 171 13.92 -6.84 4.52
CA PRO A 171 14.24 -7.79 5.58
C PRO A 171 15.00 -7.11 6.73
N LEU A 172 14.66 -7.44 7.97
CA LEU A 172 15.35 -6.90 9.16
C LEU A 172 16.79 -7.37 9.28
N THR A 173 17.10 -8.53 8.73
CA THR A 173 18.47 -9.11 8.71
C THR A 173 19.42 -8.31 7.83
N HIS A 174 18.91 -7.50 6.95
CA HIS A 174 19.66 -6.68 5.99
C HIS A 174 19.24 -5.20 6.09
N LYS A 175 19.03 -4.73 7.30
CA LYS A 175 18.66 -3.34 7.57
C LYS A 175 19.75 -2.40 7.03
N GLY A 176 19.35 -1.49 6.14
CA GLY A 176 20.26 -0.52 5.54
C GLY A 176 20.87 -0.92 4.18
N GLU A 177 20.64 -2.15 3.70
CA GLU A 177 21.10 -2.58 2.37
C GLU A 177 20.17 -2.05 1.26
N THR A 178 20.35 -0.78 0.88
CA THR A 178 19.54 -0.13 -0.15
C THR A 178 19.58 -0.87 -1.47
N VAL A 179 20.76 -1.23 -1.96
CA VAL A 179 20.94 -1.94 -3.24
C VAL A 179 20.13 -3.23 -3.33
N ARG A 180 20.04 -3.96 -2.20
CA ARG A 180 19.24 -5.20 -2.15
C ARG A 180 17.74 -4.91 -2.25
N ASN A 181 17.27 -3.84 -1.65
CA ASN A 181 15.88 -3.42 -1.76
C ASN A 181 15.57 -2.88 -3.15
N GLU A 182 16.48 -2.13 -3.78
CA GLU A 182 16.36 -1.70 -5.18
C GLU A 182 16.24 -2.90 -6.14
N LEU A 183 17.11 -3.91 -5.98
CA LEU A 183 17.00 -5.17 -6.75
C LEU A 183 15.68 -5.90 -6.47
N GLY A 184 15.19 -5.85 -5.21
CA GLY A 184 13.88 -6.35 -4.82
C GLY A 184 12.75 -5.63 -5.54
N GLY A 185 12.84 -4.31 -5.69
CA GLY A 185 11.93 -3.46 -6.46
C GLY A 185 11.92 -3.84 -7.94
N ALA A 186 13.09 -3.97 -8.57
CA ALA A 186 13.22 -4.37 -9.97
C ALA A 186 12.64 -5.77 -10.24
N THR A 187 12.90 -6.72 -9.33
CA THR A 187 12.31 -8.08 -9.41
C THR A 187 10.80 -8.04 -9.29
N LEU A 188 10.27 -7.22 -8.38
CA LEU A 188 8.84 -7.05 -8.17
C LEU A 188 8.18 -6.40 -9.39
N ALA A 189 8.84 -5.40 -10.01
CA ALA A 189 8.39 -4.74 -11.24
C ALA A 189 8.23 -5.73 -12.39
N SER A 190 9.22 -6.60 -12.60
CA SER A 190 9.16 -7.64 -13.63
C SER A 190 7.98 -8.60 -13.40
N ARG A 191 7.73 -9.02 -12.17
CA ARG A 191 6.60 -9.90 -11.82
C ARG A 191 5.25 -9.22 -12.05
N ILE A 192 5.11 -7.97 -11.64
CA ILE A 192 3.88 -7.19 -11.83
C ILE A 192 3.61 -6.96 -13.31
N LYS A 193 4.64 -6.64 -14.09
CA LYS A 193 4.52 -6.53 -15.55
C LYS A 193 3.92 -7.79 -16.16
N ILE A 194 4.50 -8.96 -15.87
CA ILE A 194 4.02 -10.24 -16.38
C ILE A 194 2.55 -10.47 -15.99
N TRP A 195 2.23 -10.23 -14.73
CA TRP A 195 0.88 -10.39 -14.21
C TRP A 195 -0.13 -9.46 -14.91
N ILE A 196 0.22 -8.17 -15.09
CA ILE A 196 -0.64 -7.21 -15.79
C ILE A 196 -0.90 -7.65 -17.24
N ILE A 197 0.14 -8.07 -17.97
CA ILE A 197 0.00 -8.54 -19.35
C ILE A 197 -0.93 -9.75 -19.44
N GLN A 198 -0.85 -10.66 -18.49
CA GLN A 198 -1.65 -11.89 -18.50
C GLN A 198 -3.11 -11.66 -18.08
N GLU A 199 -3.34 -10.78 -17.09
CA GLU A 199 -4.63 -10.70 -16.39
C GLU A 199 -5.47 -9.47 -16.78
N SER A 200 -4.87 -8.43 -17.38
CA SER A 200 -5.61 -7.20 -17.68
C SER A 200 -6.53 -7.29 -18.89
N GLY A 201 -6.30 -8.25 -19.77
CA GLY A 201 -7.00 -8.35 -21.05
C GLY A 201 -6.62 -7.23 -22.04
N LEU A 202 -5.58 -6.44 -21.75
CA LEU A 202 -5.04 -5.39 -22.62
C LEU A 202 -3.83 -5.90 -23.38
N SER A 203 -3.76 -5.57 -24.66
CA SER A 203 -2.52 -5.60 -25.41
C SER A 203 -1.71 -4.34 -25.13
N PHE A 204 -0.39 -4.46 -25.07
CA PHE A 204 0.50 -3.33 -24.84
C PHE A 204 1.50 -3.21 -25.98
N GLN A 205 1.65 -1.98 -26.52
CA GLN A 205 2.56 -1.72 -27.63
C GLN A 205 4.03 -1.80 -27.19
N ASN A 206 4.35 -1.13 -26.08
CA ASN A 206 5.69 -1.09 -25.51
C ASN A 206 5.66 -1.33 -24.00
N HIS A 207 6.80 -1.78 -23.46
CA HIS A 207 6.98 -2.00 -22.04
C HIS A 207 8.22 -1.23 -21.56
N PHE A 208 8.03 -0.32 -20.62
CA PHE A 208 9.08 0.50 -20.02
C PHE A 208 9.28 0.14 -18.56
N HIS A 209 10.53 0.01 -18.15
CA HIS A 209 10.93 -0.13 -16.76
C HIS A 209 11.80 1.05 -16.36
N PHE A 210 11.42 1.73 -15.30
CA PHE A 210 12.15 2.85 -14.74
C PHE A 210 12.64 2.50 -13.34
N LEU A 211 13.94 2.60 -13.16
CA LEU A 211 14.61 2.53 -11.87
C LEU A 211 15.81 3.49 -11.90
N ASP A 212 16.15 4.04 -10.76
CA ASP A 212 17.21 5.05 -10.63
C ASP A 212 18.56 4.48 -10.20
N SER A 213 18.58 3.21 -9.75
CA SER A 213 19.80 2.55 -9.32
C SER A 213 20.69 2.11 -10.46
N MET A 214 21.76 2.87 -10.70
CA MET A 214 22.79 2.51 -11.70
C MET A 214 23.46 1.16 -11.38
N ILE A 215 23.58 0.80 -10.10
CA ILE A 215 24.15 -0.49 -9.67
C ILE A 215 23.25 -1.64 -10.13
N VAL A 216 21.95 -1.52 -9.88
CA VAL A 216 20.98 -2.55 -10.28
C VAL A 216 20.86 -2.62 -11.80
N LEU A 217 20.88 -1.49 -12.51
CA LEU A 217 20.93 -1.48 -13.97
C LEU A 217 22.15 -2.24 -14.51
N ALA A 218 23.32 -2.03 -13.91
CA ALA A 218 24.54 -2.77 -14.30
C ALA A 218 24.49 -4.27 -13.99
N MET A 219 23.69 -4.69 -13.01
CA MET A 219 23.47 -6.11 -12.67
C MET A 219 22.46 -6.80 -13.62
N MET A 220 21.61 -6.03 -14.30
CA MET A 220 20.57 -6.55 -15.20
C MET A 220 21.03 -6.64 -16.68
N ASN A 221 22.13 -6.00 -17.03
CA ASN A 221 22.77 -6.06 -18.34
C ASN A 221 23.85 -7.14 -18.37
#